data_95f3169253c6f9c0531baab884041ab1
#
_entry.id   95f3169253c6f9c0531baab884041ab1
#
_cell.length_a   1.000
_cell.length_b   1.000
_cell.length_c   1.000
_cell.angle_alpha   90.00
_cell.angle_beta   90.00
_cell.angle_gamma   90.00
#
_symmetry.space_group_name_H-M   'P 1'
#
loop_
_entity.id
_entity.type
_entity.pdbx_description
1 polymer ?
#
loop_
_entity_poly.entity_id
_entity_poly.type
_entity_poly.pdbx_seq_one_letter_code
_entity_poly.pdbx_strand_id
1 'polypeptide(L)'
;VSGKTRLRRRKFTQGFVTVDAGDIFRRLEKGELVDFPGEFEWMLDLIGPMVTERAIAERRHIVTEVFGCDPDETTALLNLMKAVGYTTEVAFGRGSIEQAELWNRSRGPDNASSYYTDRFNVRWLTDAARAHADTAGET
;
A
#
# COMPACT_ATOMS: atom_id res chain seq x y z
N VAL A 1 5.50 7.21 -0.31
CA VAL A 1 5.78 8.62 -0.06
C VAL A 1 4.90 9.57 -0.89
N SER A 2 4.09 9.03 -1.80
CA SER A 2 3.18 9.77 -2.70
C SER A 2 1.87 10.26 -2.06
N GLY A 3 1.73 10.17 -0.73
CA GLY A 3 0.50 10.57 -0.03
C GLY A 3 -0.65 9.56 -0.10
N LYS A 4 -0.38 8.29 -0.47
CA LYS A 4 -1.38 7.21 -0.55
C LYS A 4 -2.20 7.10 0.73
N THR A 5 -1.54 7.00 1.88
CA THR A 5 -2.21 6.89 3.18
C THR A 5 -3.10 8.10 3.49
N ARG A 6 -2.69 9.31 3.08
CA ARG A 6 -3.51 10.51 3.23
C ARG A 6 -4.74 10.46 2.31
N LEU A 7 -4.57 10.00 1.06
CA LEU A 7 -5.66 9.82 0.11
C LEU A 7 -6.65 8.76 0.64
N ARG A 8 -6.14 7.61 1.08
CA ARG A 8 -6.94 6.55 1.67
C ARG A 8 -7.77 7.07 2.84
N ARG A 9 -7.14 7.73 3.80
CA ARG A 9 -7.82 8.28 4.98
C ARG A 9 -8.87 9.35 4.66
N ARG A 10 -8.76 10.04 3.54
CA ARG A 10 -9.76 11.02 3.09
C ARG A 10 -10.92 10.39 2.34
N LYS A 11 -10.62 9.45 1.44
CA LYS A 11 -11.60 8.91 0.48
C LYS A 11 -12.30 7.64 1.00
N PHE A 12 -11.59 6.83 1.77
CA PHE A 12 -12.04 5.51 2.20
C PHE A 12 -12.06 5.40 3.73
N THR A 13 -12.84 6.25 4.39
CA THR A 13 -12.81 6.42 5.85
C THR A 13 -13.73 5.48 6.60
N GLN A 14 -14.87 5.14 6.04
CA GLN A 14 -15.89 4.35 6.73
C GLN A 14 -16.29 3.14 5.91
N GLY A 15 -16.53 2.02 6.60
CA GLY A 15 -17.02 0.79 5.98
C GLY A 15 -15.97 -0.05 5.24
N PHE A 16 -14.71 0.41 5.18
CA PHE A 16 -13.62 -0.33 4.54
C PHE A 16 -12.76 -1.07 5.56
N VAL A 17 -12.42 -2.32 5.23
CA VAL A 17 -11.34 -3.05 5.88
C VAL A 17 -10.03 -2.63 5.23
N THR A 18 -9.11 -2.10 6.01
CA THR A 18 -7.78 -1.73 5.54
C THR A 18 -6.85 -2.93 5.61
N VAL A 19 -6.26 -3.30 4.48
CA VAL A 19 -5.19 -4.28 4.39
C VAL A 19 -3.91 -3.54 3.98
N ASP A 20 -3.07 -3.27 4.95
CA ASP A 20 -1.83 -2.50 4.77
C ASP A 20 -0.74 -3.06 5.70
N ALA A 21 0.39 -3.45 5.10
CA ALA A 21 1.50 -4.05 5.84
C ALA A 21 2.05 -3.14 6.93
N GLY A 22 2.13 -1.83 6.68
CA GLY A 22 2.61 -0.87 7.66
C GLY A 22 1.64 -0.69 8.84
N ASP A 23 0.32 -0.78 8.62
CA ASP A 23 -0.67 -0.73 9.70
C ASP A 23 -0.65 -2.03 10.53
N ILE A 24 -0.47 -3.19 9.89
CA ILE A 24 -0.32 -4.47 10.58
C ILE A 24 0.96 -4.46 11.41
N PHE A 25 2.08 -4.06 10.82
CA PHE A 25 3.36 -3.96 11.50
C PHE A 25 3.29 -3.11 12.76
N ARG A 26 2.72 -1.91 12.68
CA ARG A 26 2.56 -1.01 13.85
C ARG A 26 1.74 -1.62 14.98
N ARG A 27 0.84 -2.53 14.67
CA ARG A 27 0.08 -3.26 15.70
C ARG A 27 0.88 -4.40 16.32
N LEU A 28 1.77 -5.02 15.55
CA LEU A 28 2.63 -6.09 16.02
C LEU A 28 3.76 -5.56 16.90
N GLU A 29 4.39 -4.46 16.51
CA GLU A 29 5.50 -3.86 17.27
C GLU A 29 5.08 -3.27 18.63
N LYS A 30 3.80 -2.95 18.81
CA LYS A 30 3.23 -2.39 20.06
C LYS A 30 3.97 -1.16 20.61
N GLY A 31 4.58 -0.38 19.73
CA GLY A 31 5.36 0.81 20.08
C GLY A 31 6.82 0.52 20.43
N GLU A 32 7.30 -0.70 20.27
CA GLU A 32 8.72 -1.03 20.34
C GLU A 32 9.39 -0.59 19.03
N LEU A 33 10.62 -0.07 19.12
CA LEU A 33 11.41 0.31 17.95
C LEU A 33 12.11 -0.93 17.40
N VAL A 34 11.56 -1.47 16.32
CA VAL A 34 12.12 -2.62 15.61
C VAL A 34 12.22 -2.32 14.12
N ASP A 35 13.18 -2.93 13.45
CA ASP A 35 13.38 -2.76 12.02
C ASP A 35 12.24 -3.41 11.23
N PHE A 36 11.66 -2.67 10.30
CA PHE A 36 10.64 -3.20 9.40
C PHE A 36 11.28 -3.90 8.17
N PRO A 37 10.81 -5.07 7.77
CA PRO A 37 9.80 -5.92 8.40
C PRO A 37 10.36 -6.78 9.54
N GLY A 38 11.69 -6.90 9.62
CA GLY A 38 12.43 -7.59 10.66
C GLY A 38 11.89 -8.99 10.96
N GLU A 39 11.77 -9.30 12.22
CA GLU A 39 11.22 -10.55 12.71
C GLU A 39 9.73 -10.76 12.41
N PHE A 40 9.01 -9.70 12.03
CA PHE A 40 7.58 -9.78 11.71
C PHE A 40 7.27 -10.09 10.24
N GLU A 41 8.27 -10.26 9.37
CA GLU A 41 8.06 -10.48 7.94
C GLU A 41 7.08 -11.62 7.67
N TRP A 42 7.32 -12.78 8.28
CA TRP A 42 6.46 -13.95 8.12
C TRP A 42 5.03 -13.73 8.66
N MET A 43 4.88 -12.92 9.72
CA MET A 43 3.56 -12.57 10.26
C MET A 43 2.80 -11.65 9.32
N LEU A 44 3.50 -10.69 8.67
CA LEU A 44 2.87 -9.80 7.69
C LEU A 44 2.36 -10.59 6.49
N ASP A 45 3.14 -11.56 6.01
CA ASP A 45 2.77 -12.44 4.90
C ASP A 45 1.59 -13.37 5.24
N LEU A 46 1.40 -13.68 6.49
CA LEU A 46 0.27 -14.49 6.96
C LEU A 46 -0.97 -13.65 7.24
N ILE A 47 -0.83 -12.57 7.99
CA ILE A 47 -1.97 -11.77 8.49
C ILE A 47 -2.68 -11.03 7.34
N GLY A 48 -1.94 -10.50 6.37
CA GLY A 48 -2.53 -9.80 5.23
C GLY A 48 -3.55 -10.65 4.47
N PRO A 49 -3.19 -11.85 3.99
CA PRO A 49 -4.13 -12.79 3.38
C PRO A 49 -5.29 -13.18 4.30
N MET A 50 -5.04 -13.49 5.56
CA MET A 50 -6.09 -13.85 6.52
C MET A 50 -7.14 -12.75 6.70
N VAL A 51 -6.70 -11.49 6.82
CA VAL A 51 -7.61 -10.33 6.92
C VAL A 51 -8.40 -10.17 5.63
N THR A 52 -7.76 -10.37 4.47
CA THR A 52 -8.41 -10.30 3.16
C THR A 52 -9.46 -11.39 3.00
N GLU A 53 -9.13 -12.63 3.28
CA GLU A 53 -10.05 -13.77 3.22
C GLU A 53 -11.27 -13.58 4.12
N ARG A 54 -11.03 -13.09 5.35
CA ARG A 54 -12.10 -12.78 6.28
C ARG A 54 -13.02 -11.68 5.77
N ALA A 55 -12.44 -10.62 5.23
CA ALA A 55 -13.20 -9.51 4.65
C ALA A 55 -14.04 -9.96 3.44
N ILE A 56 -13.51 -10.84 2.61
CA ILE A 56 -14.23 -11.45 1.48
C ILE A 56 -15.40 -12.29 1.99
N ALA A 57 -15.17 -13.16 2.97
CA ALA A 57 -16.20 -14.02 3.55
C ALA A 57 -17.35 -13.21 4.18
N GLU A 58 -17.03 -12.09 4.81
CA GLU A 58 -17.99 -11.16 5.42
C GLU A 58 -18.54 -10.11 4.43
N ARG A 59 -18.17 -10.19 3.16
CA ARG A 59 -18.55 -9.24 2.10
C ARG A 59 -18.29 -7.78 2.46
N ARG A 60 -17.15 -7.51 3.08
CA ARG A 60 -16.74 -6.17 3.48
C ARG A 60 -16.03 -5.46 2.33
N HIS A 61 -16.19 -4.15 2.25
CA HIS A 61 -15.36 -3.34 1.36
C HIS A 61 -13.90 -3.39 1.83
N ILE A 62 -12.98 -3.51 0.89
CA ILE A 62 -11.54 -3.63 1.16
C ILE A 62 -10.82 -2.45 0.52
N VAL A 63 -9.88 -1.87 1.24
CA VAL A 63 -8.92 -0.91 0.71
C VAL A 63 -7.50 -1.35 1.05
N THR A 64 -6.63 -1.35 0.06
CA THR A 64 -5.21 -1.63 0.23
C THR A 64 -4.35 -0.55 -0.42
N GLU A 65 -3.13 -0.40 0.06
CA GLU A 65 -2.14 0.49 -0.54
C GLU A 65 -1.08 -0.35 -1.25
N VAL A 66 -0.87 -0.10 -2.52
CA VAL A 66 0.19 -0.74 -3.31
C VAL A 66 1.19 0.31 -3.79
N PHE A 67 2.41 -0.11 -4.08
CA PHE A 67 3.40 0.81 -4.68
C PHE A 67 3.01 1.20 -6.10
N GLY A 68 2.37 0.29 -6.83
CA GLY A 68 1.91 0.52 -8.20
C GLY A 68 3.04 0.64 -9.22
N CYS A 69 4.24 0.15 -8.89
CA CYS A 69 5.37 0.10 -9.79
C CYS A 69 5.45 -1.19 -10.61
N ASP A 70 4.63 -2.18 -10.27
CA ASP A 70 4.47 -3.42 -11.03
C ASP A 70 3.02 -3.51 -11.54
N PRO A 71 2.81 -3.26 -12.86
CA PRO A 71 1.49 -3.31 -13.48
C PRO A 71 0.89 -4.72 -13.47
N ASP A 72 1.71 -5.75 -13.64
CA ASP A 72 1.25 -7.13 -13.72
C ASP A 72 0.74 -7.61 -12.35
N GLU A 73 1.47 -7.30 -11.28
CA GLU A 73 1.04 -7.58 -9.91
C GLU A 73 -0.28 -6.88 -9.58
N THR A 74 -0.39 -5.59 -9.92
CA THR A 74 -1.60 -4.82 -9.69
C THR A 74 -2.78 -5.38 -10.48
N THR A 75 -2.56 -5.73 -11.75
CA THR A 75 -3.58 -6.32 -12.61
C THR A 75 -4.03 -7.68 -12.10
N ALA A 76 -3.09 -8.52 -11.67
CA ALA A 76 -3.41 -9.84 -11.10
C ALA A 76 -4.29 -9.71 -9.85
N LEU A 77 -3.95 -8.78 -8.94
CA LEU A 77 -4.75 -8.49 -7.76
C LEU A 77 -6.17 -8.04 -8.12
N LEU A 78 -6.31 -7.10 -9.05
CA LEU A 78 -7.62 -6.61 -9.50
C LEU A 78 -8.46 -7.72 -10.12
N ASN A 79 -7.85 -8.57 -10.94
CA ASN A 79 -8.54 -9.70 -11.58
C ASN A 79 -8.99 -10.74 -10.55
N LEU A 80 -8.16 -11.04 -9.55
CA LEU A 80 -8.51 -11.90 -8.44
C LEU A 80 -9.73 -11.37 -7.69
N MET A 81 -9.73 -10.08 -7.35
CA MET A 81 -10.84 -9.46 -6.63
C MET A 81 -12.12 -9.43 -7.44
N LYS A 82 -12.03 -9.18 -8.76
CA LYS A 82 -13.19 -9.27 -9.66
C LYS A 82 -13.74 -10.70 -9.74
N ALA A 83 -12.86 -11.72 -9.79
CA ALA A 83 -13.26 -13.12 -9.83
C ALA A 83 -14.06 -13.57 -8.60
N VAL A 84 -13.81 -12.96 -7.44
CA VAL A 84 -14.57 -13.20 -6.20
C VAL A 84 -15.74 -12.22 -6.00
N GLY A 85 -16.10 -11.45 -7.02
CA GLY A 85 -17.32 -10.66 -7.09
C GLY A 85 -17.21 -9.19 -6.65
N TYR A 86 -15.98 -8.65 -6.50
CA TYR A 86 -15.80 -7.22 -6.18
C TYR A 86 -15.83 -6.33 -7.41
N THR A 87 -16.41 -5.15 -7.26
CA THR A 87 -16.13 -4.02 -8.13
C THR A 87 -14.83 -3.37 -7.66
N THR A 88 -13.88 -3.15 -8.56
CA THR A 88 -12.55 -2.63 -8.24
C THR A 88 -12.39 -1.19 -8.71
N GLU A 89 -11.74 -0.37 -7.91
CA GLU A 89 -11.35 1.00 -8.23
C GLU A 89 -9.88 1.20 -7.90
N VAL A 90 -9.14 1.84 -8.78
CA VAL A 90 -7.75 2.23 -8.55
C VAL A 90 -7.69 3.74 -8.39
N ALA A 91 -7.22 4.20 -7.23
CA ALA A 91 -7.03 5.61 -6.95
C ALA A 91 -5.52 5.94 -6.96
N PHE A 92 -5.11 6.81 -7.85
CA PHE A 92 -3.71 7.23 -7.98
C PHE A 92 -3.44 8.50 -7.16
N GLY A 93 -2.41 8.44 -6.33
CA GLY A 93 -1.84 9.61 -5.67
C GLY A 93 -0.79 10.25 -6.56
N ARG A 94 -1.12 11.38 -7.19
CA ARG A 94 -0.13 12.17 -7.94
C ARG A 94 0.57 13.15 -7.03
N GLY A 95 1.90 13.13 -7.03
CA GLY A 95 2.75 14.06 -6.29
C GLY A 95 4.03 14.36 -7.08
N SER A 96 4.71 15.47 -6.75
CA SER A 96 6.02 15.72 -7.33
C SER A 96 7.08 14.82 -6.67
N ILE A 97 8.16 14.55 -7.39
CA ILE A 97 9.30 13.77 -6.89
C ILE A 97 9.94 14.50 -5.69
N GLU A 98 10.09 15.82 -5.79
CA GLU A 98 10.66 16.66 -4.74
C GLU A 98 9.85 16.58 -3.46
N GLN A 99 8.53 16.59 -3.57
CA GLN A 99 7.64 16.45 -2.41
C GLN A 99 7.71 15.04 -1.82
N ALA A 100 7.82 14.01 -2.66
CA ALA A 100 7.98 12.63 -2.22
C ALA A 100 9.30 12.43 -1.46
N GLU A 101 10.40 12.98 -1.97
CA GLU A 101 11.71 12.97 -1.31
C GLU A 101 11.69 13.72 0.01
N LEU A 102 11.06 14.91 0.06
CA LEU A 102 10.92 15.69 1.28
C LEU A 102 10.15 14.92 2.35
N TRP A 103 9.03 14.33 2.00
CA TRP A 103 8.25 13.52 2.93
C TRP A 103 8.97 12.27 3.38
N ASN A 104 9.77 11.66 2.52
CA ASN A 104 10.58 10.51 2.91
C ASN A 104 11.64 10.89 3.93
N ARG A 105 12.35 11.99 3.72
CA ARG A 105 13.36 12.50 4.66
C ARG A 105 12.76 12.92 6.01
N SER A 106 11.51 13.39 6.02
CA SER A 106 10.81 13.78 7.26
C SER A 106 10.32 12.59 8.09
N ARG A 107 10.33 11.38 7.53
CA ARG A 107 10.00 10.16 8.26
C ARG A 107 11.21 9.73 9.07
N GLY A 108 10.99 9.33 10.31
CA GLY A 108 12.06 8.75 11.11
C GLY A 108 12.52 7.39 10.55
N PRO A 109 13.71 6.93 10.96
CA PRO A 109 14.26 5.64 10.54
C PRO A 109 13.35 4.46 10.90
N ASP A 110 12.50 4.63 11.90
CA ASP A 110 11.60 3.61 12.44
C ASP A 110 10.26 3.52 11.68
N ASN A 111 10.12 4.23 10.57
CA ASN A 111 8.89 4.19 9.78
C ASN A 111 8.98 3.10 8.73
N ALA A 112 8.01 2.17 8.73
CA ALA A 112 7.91 1.08 7.75
C ALA A 112 8.08 1.54 6.30
N SER A 113 7.58 2.72 5.96
CA SER A 113 7.72 3.28 4.61
C SER A 113 9.15 3.73 4.30
N SER A 114 9.96 4.10 5.30
CA SER A 114 11.38 4.44 5.11
C SER A 114 12.19 3.23 4.68
N TYR A 115 11.94 2.07 5.26
CA TYR A 115 12.61 0.83 4.87
C TYR A 115 12.54 0.56 3.37
N TYR A 116 11.34 0.65 2.80
CA TYR A 116 11.16 0.42 1.36
C TYR A 116 11.78 1.52 0.50
N THR A 117 11.72 2.76 0.94
CA THR A 117 12.25 3.89 0.16
C THR A 117 13.76 4.03 0.25
N ASP A 118 14.38 3.59 1.33
CA ASP A 118 15.84 3.52 1.44
C ASP A 118 16.39 2.36 0.61
N ARG A 119 15.69 1.26 0.55
CA ARG A 119 16.08 0.08 -0.25
C ARG A 119 15.82 0.26 -1.74
N PHE A 120 14.75 0.97 -2.10
CA PHE A 120 14.38 1.26 -3.48
C PHE A 120 14.44 2.77 -3.72
N ASN A 121 15.10 3.18 -4.78
CA ASN A 121 15.20 4.59 -5.13
C ASN A 121 13.80 5.22 -5.28
N VAL A 122 13.50 6.23 -4.45
CA VAL A 122 12.20 6.92 -4.42
C VAL A 122 11.82 7.45 -5.80
N ARG A 123 12.80 7.97 -6.55
CA ARG A 123 12.59 8.49 -7.90
C ARG A 123 12.13 7.37 -8.84
N TRP A 124 12.85 6.25 -8.84
CA TRP A 124 12.48 5.10 -9.67
C TRP A 124 11.08 4.58 -9.36
N LEU A 125 10.74 4.41 -8.08
CA LEU A 125 9.40 3.98 -7.66
C LEU A 125 8.31 4.96 -8.10
N THR A 126 8.59 6.26 -8.00
CA THR A 126 7.64 7.31 -8.39
C THR A 126 7.44 7.35 -9.90
N ASP A 127 8.50 7.23 -10.68
CA ASP A 127 8.43 7.25 -12.13
C ASP A 127 7.73 5.99 -12.67
N ALA A 128 8.02 4.82 -12.13
CA ALA A 128 7.35 3.58 -12.50
C ALA A 128 5.84 3.61 -12.17
N ALA A 129 5.48 4.07 -10.97
CA ALA A 129 4.08 4.21 -10.59
C ALA A 129 3.33 5.24 -11.44
N ARG A 130 4.00 6.33 -11.84
CA ARG A 130 3.43 7.35 -12.72
C ARG A 130 3.20 6.80 -14.13
N ALA A 131 4.17 6.11 -14.71
CA ALA A 131 4.04 5.49 -16.03
C ALA A 131 2.87 4.50 -16.04
N HIS A 132 2.71 3.69 -14.99
CA HIS A 132 1.58 2.78 -14.86
C HIS A 132 0.24 3.52 -14.73
N ALA A 133 0.19 4.62 -13.96
CA ALA A 133 -1.02 5.43 -13.82
C ALA A 133 -1.46 6.04 -15.15
N ASP A 134 -0.51 6.53 -15.93
CA ASP A 134 -0.78 7.13 -17.24
C ASP A 134 -1.31 6.07 -18.22
N THR A 135 -0.74 4.88 -18.25
CA THR A 135 -1.23 3.75 -19.07
C THR A 135 -2.63 3.28 -18.65
N ALA A 136 -2.90 3.17 -17.36
CA ALA A 136 -4.20 2.74 -16.84
C ALA A 136 -5.31 3.79 -17.03
N GLY A 137 -4.94 5.06 -17.16
CA GLY A 137 -5.87 6.16 -17.45
C GLY A 137 -6.32 6.23 -18.92
N GLU A 138 -5.65 5.53 -19.83
CA GLU A 138 -5.98 5.46 -21.25
C GLU A 138 -6.99 4.35 -21.61
N THR A 139 -7.34 3.52 -20.63
CA THR A 139 -8.32 2.43 -20.80
C THR A 139 -9.66 2.77 -20.18
#